data_e82ac9e8d0f28be258bf08a92bc80d90
#
_entry.id   e82ac9e8d0f28be258bf08a92bc80d90
#
_cell.length_a   1.000
_cell.length_b   1.000
_cell.length_c   1.000
_cell.angle_alpha   90.00
_cell.angle_beta   90.00
_cell.angle_gamma   90.00
#
_symmetry.space_group_name_H-M   'P 1'
#
loop_
_entity.id
_entity.type
_entity.pdbx_description
1 polymer ?
#
loop_
_entity_poly.entity_id
_entity_poly.type
_entity_poly.pdbx_seq_one_letter_code
_entity_poly.pdbx_strand_id
1 'polypeptide(L)'
;MKRNVMFLALSVLLYVTGCTSKKEEKEEEVTYAVTTPLKIDTSYTKEYVSQIKSVRNIEIHGQEKGYLQNIYVDEGQHVNAGQVLFKIMPRMAQAELLKAQAETKAAEIELENTKLLSDKNVVSKNELAMAKAKLQSANAETAMAKMHLAFTEIRAPFAGTIDRIPFKLGSLVDEGALLTSLSDNSQVFAYFNVSEPEYLTYQSTVKAKGGQEVGLLLANNEVLKSKGKVEVIESEFNNETGNIAFRARFNNPDNLLRNGETGKIQMVVPLKNALVIPQKATYEIQDKTYVFVVGNDNRVHSREITIVTDIPDLYIVGADLKEGDKILLEGIQKVKDGDKIKYKLSNPKDVINQLRLAAE
;
A
#
# COMPACT_ATOMS: atom_id res chain seq x y z
N MET A 1 76.68 54.29 -41.51
CA MET A 1 75.28 54.76 -41.73
C MET A 1 74.55 53.94 -42.80
N LYS A 2 75.10 53.12 -43.62
CA LYS A 2 74.37 52.37 -44.67
C LYS A 2 73.71 51.04 -44.17
N ARG A 3 74.12 50.51 -43.00
CA ARG A 3 73.62 49.23 -42.48
C ARG A 3 72.32 49.35 -41.69
N ASN A 4 72.03 50.50 -41.12
CA ASN A 4 70.81 50.73 -40.32
C ASN A 4 69.58 51.13 -41.17
N VAL A 5 69.82 51.63 -42.39
CA VAL A 5 68.74 51.99 -43.34
C VAL A 5 68.13 50.76 -43.98
N MET A 6 68.93 49.69 -44.13
CA MET A 6 68.46 48.41 -44.72
C MET A 6 67.56 47.59 -43.77
N PHE A 7 67.74 47.77 -42.46
CA PHE A 7 66.86 47.15 -41.47
C PHE A 7 65.51 47.89 -41.31
N LEU A 8 65.53 49.22 -41.52
CA LEU A 8 64.27 49.99 -41.45
C LEU A 8 63.38 49.76 -42.68
N ALA A 9 63.98 49.51 -43.87
CA ALA A 9 63.22 49.18 -45.07
C ALA A 9 62.65 47.77 -45.05
N LEU A 10 63.25 46.83 -44.35
CA LEU A 10 62.78 45.46 -44.23
C LEU A 10 61.62 45.32 -43.18
N SER A 11 61.61 46.23 -42.18
CA SER A 11 60.52 46.26 -41.19
C SER A 11 59.23 46.89 -41.70
N VAL A 12 59.27 47.76 -42.65
CA VAL A 12 58.07 48.41 -43.29
C VAL A 12 57.41 47.45 -44.30
N LEU A 13 58.18 46.51 -44.90
CA LEU A 13 57.59 45.54 -45.85
C LEU A 13 56.82 44.42 -45.20
N LEU A 14 56.97 44.21 -43.88
CA LEU A 14 56.25 43.20 -43.10
C LEU A 14 54.87 43.64 -42.59
N TYR A 15 54.52 44.91 -42.72
CA TYR A 15 53.23 45.47 -42.25
C TYR A 15 52.12 45.48 -43.30
N VAL A 16 52.33 45.10 -44.54
CA VAL A 16 51.35 45.27 -45.64
C VAL A 16 50.70 43.94 -46.08
N THR A 17 51.09 42.80 -45.52
CA THR A 17 50.48 41.49 -45.89
C THR A 17 49.45 40.96 -44.88
N GLY A 18 48.81 41.82 -44.09
CA GLY A 18 47.72 41.50 -43.21
C GLY A 18 46.34 41.70 -43.87
N CYS A 19 46.11 41.23 -45.08
CA CYS A 19 44.75 41.04 -45.58
C CYS A 19 44.19 39.75 -44.95
N THR A 20 43.57 39.87 -43.79
CA THR A 20 42.66 38.85 -43.24
C THR A 20 41.48 38.75 -44.21
N SER A 21 41.47 37.73 -45.04
CA SER A 21 40.23 37.29 -45.67
C SER A 21 39.33 36.82 -44.51
N LYS A 22 38.30 37.58 -44.19
CA LYS A 22 37.17 37.08 -43.43
C LYS A 22 36.65 35.86 -44.20
N LYS A 23 37.05 34.67 -43.79
CA LYS A 23 36.32 33.46 -44.12
C LYS A 23 34.92 33.71 -43.54
N GLU A 24 33.94 34.05 -44.40
CA GLU A 24 32.55 33.83 -44.06
C GLU A 24 32.49 32.32 -43.72
N GLU A 25 32.49 31.99 -42.43
CA GLU A 25 31.96 30.72 -41.99
C GLU A 25 30.55 30.67 -42.56
N LYS A 26 30.35 29.89 -43.61
CA LYS A 26 29.07 29.42 -43.99
C LYS A 26 28.56 28.74 -42.73
N GLU A 27 27.67 29.43 -41.94
CA GLU A 27 26.86 28.77 -40.96
C GLU A 27 26.18 27.62 -41.71
N GLU A 28 26.60 26.40 -41.40
CA GLU A 28 25.89 25.20 -41.86
C GLU A 28 24.44 25.43 -41.38
N GLU A 29 23.53 25.56 -42.31
CA GLU A 29 22.12 25.77 -42.02
C GLU A 29 21.59 24.52 -41.29
N VAL A 30 21.70 24.51 -39.95
CA VAL A 30 21.26 23.43 -39.12
C VAL A 30 19.76 23.31 -39.27
N THR A 31 19.30 22.18 -39.81
CA THR A 31 17.87 21.89 -39.90
C THR A 31 17.48 21.12 -38.63
N TYR A 32 16.57 21.73 -37.86
CA TYR A 32 16.13 21.17 -36.59
C TYR A 32 14.97 20.20 -36.78
N ALA A 33 14.94 19.13 -35.99
CA ALA A 33 13.78 18.22 -35.92
C ALA A 33 12.69 18.82 -35.04
N VAL A 34 11.47 18.87 -35.57
CA VAL A 34 10.28 19.40 -34.89
C VAL A 34 9.18 18.34 -34.95
N THR A 35 8.40 18.22 -33.91
CA THR A 35 7.23 17.34 -33.86
C THR A 35 6.02 18.08 -33.31
N THR A 36 4.88 17.41 -33.23
CA THR A 36 3.67 17.96 -32.58
C THR A 36 3.29 17.08 -31.41
N PRO A 37 2.66 17.65 -30.35
CA PRO A 37 2.03 16.85 -29.32
C PRO A 37 1.01 15.88 -29.90
N LEU A 38 0.91 14.69 -29.35
CA LEU A 38 -0.01 13.64 -29.82
C LEU A 38 -1.01 13.29 -28.74
N LYS A 39 -2.28 13.20 -29.10
CA LYS A 39 -3.31 12.65 -28.22
C LYS A 39 -3.36 11.15 -28.34
N ILE A 40 -3.19 10.46 -27.22
CA ILE A 40 -3.30 9.01 -27.13
C ILE A 40 -4.09 8.59 -25.89
N ASP A 41 -4.75 7.45 -25.99
CA ASP A 41 -5.23 6.73 -24.82
C ASP A 41 -4.07 5.93 -24.23
N THR A 42 -3.73 6.20 -22.98
CA THR A 42 -2.63 5.56 -22.29
C THR A 42 -3.01 5.27 -20.84
N SER A 43 -2.11 4.69 -20.09
CA SER A 43 -2.25 4.52 -18.65
C SER A 43 -0.89 4.68 -17.98
N TYR A 44 -0.92 5.08 -16.73
CA TYR A 44 0.27 5.10 -15.90
C TYR A 44 0.01 4.33 -14.61
N THR A 45 1.08 3.83 -14.00
CA THR A 45 1.00 3.13 -12.73
C THR A 45 1.31 4.12 -11.62
N LYS A 46 0.36 4.30 -10.71
CA LYS A 46 0.56 5.09 -9.50
C LYS A 46 0.85 4.17 -8.34
N GLU A 47 1.87 4.53 -7.55
CA GLU A 47 2.29 3.78 -6.38
C GLU A 47 1.83 4.45 -5.10
N TYR A 48 1.26 3.65 -4.19
CA TYR A 48 0.84 4.09 -2.86
C TYR A 48 1.52 3.21 -1.81
N VAL A 49 2.17 3.83 -0.85
CA VAL A 49 2.72 3.10 0.30
C VAL A 49 1.57 2.42 1.04
N SER A 50 1.75 1.15 1.35
CA SER A 50 0.73 0.34 2.01
C SER A 50 1.27 -0.42 3.20
N GLN A 51 0.38 -0.65 4.17
CA GLN A 51 0.61 -1.53 5.31
C GLN A 51 -0.15 -2.83 5.11
N ILE A 52 0.57 -3.94 5.20
CA ILE A 52 0.02 -5.28 5.03
C ILE A 52 -0.45 -5.80 6.38
N LYS A 53 -1.69 -6.26 6.45
CA LYS A 53 -2.28 -6.89 7.63
C LYS A 53 -2.89 -8.23 7.28
N SER A 54 -2.71 -9.21 8.16
CA SER A 54 -3.37 -10.51 8.06
C SER A 54 -4.90 -10.35 8.04
N VAL A 55 -5.61 -11.28 7.39
CA VAL A 55 -7.08 -11.24 7.36
C VAL A 55 -7.67 -11.33 8.75
N ARG A 56 -7.00 -12.02 9.66
CA ARG A 56 -7.29 -12.07 11.10
C ARG A 56 -5.98 -12.05 11.87
N ASN A 57 -5.89 -11.17 12.83
CA ASN A 57 -4.80 -11.13 13.80
C ASN A 57 -5.43 -10.80 15.16
N ILE A 58 -5.20 -11.67 16.14
CA ILE A 58 -5.71 -11.49 17.49
C ILE A 58 -4.65 -11.78 18.51
N GLU A 59 -4.77 -11.17 19.66
CA GLU A 59 -4.02 -11.48 20.85
C GLU A 59 -4.76 -12.56 21.66
N ILE A 60 -4.03 -13.59 22.09
CA ILE A 60 -4.54 -14.67 22.92
C ILE A 60 -4.10 -14.42 24.35
N HIS A 61 -5.07 -14.18 25.20
CA HIS A 61 -4.86 -13.88 26.63
C HIS A 61 -5.26 -15.05 27.51
N GLY A 62 -4.60 -15.16 28.66
CA GLY A 62 -5.00 -16.05 29.75
C GLY A 62 -6.34 -15.59 30.33
N GLN A 63 -7.32 -16.50 30.41
CA GLN A 63 -8.65 -16.24 30.95
C GLN A 63 -8.77 -16.59 32.43
N GLU A 64 -7.80 -17.34 32.95
CA GLU A 64 -7.71 -17.76 34.35
C GLU A 64 -6.30 -17.51 34.87
N LYS A 65 -6.21 -17.23 36.19
CA LYS A 65 -4.96 -17.07 36.89
C LYS A 65 -4.41 -18.45 37.31
N GLY A 66 -3.12 -18.68 37.08
CA GLY A 66 -2.44 -19.88 37.56
C GLY A 66 -1.08 -20.11 36.92
N TYR A 67 -0.44 -21.20 37.34
CA TYR A 67 0.85 -21.60 36.75
C TYR A 67 0.65 -22.27 35.40
N LEU A 68 1.46 -21.89 34.40
CA LEU A 68 1.46 -22.49 33.06
C LEU A 68 2.00 -23.94 33.16
N GLN A 69 1.10 -24.90 33.05
CA GLN A 69 1.40 -26.31 33.20
C GLN A 69 1.97 -26.94 31.93
N ASN A 70 1.38 -26.62 30.78
CA ASN A 70 1.81 -27.14 29.49
C ASN A 70 1.74 -26.06 28.42
N ILE A 71 2.69 -26.12 27.47
CA ILE A 71 2.71 -25.39 26.20
C ILE A 71 2.72 -26.46 25.12
N TYR A 72 1.70 -26.51 24.27
CA TYR A 72 1.52 -27.54 23.25
C TYR A 72 1.94 -27.09 21.86
N VAL A 73 2.42 -25.84 21.74
CA VAL A 73 2.77 -25.20 20.47
C VAL A 73 4.09 -24.48 20.59
N ASP A 74 4.72 -24.20 19.45
CA ASP A 74 5.96 -23.43 19.39
C ASP A 74 5.75 -22.14 18.59
N GLU A 75 6.68 -21.19 18.76
CA GLU A 75 6.72 -19.94 18.03
C GLU A 75 6.86 -20.22 16.52
N GLY A 76 6.04 -19.57 15.69
CA GLY A 76 6.01 -19.80 14.24
C GLY A 76 5.24 -21.04 13.78
N GLN A 77 4.74 -21.88 14.72
CA GLN A 77 3.98 -23.07 14.37
C GLN A 77 2.59 -22.72 13.82
N HIS A 78 2.18 -23.46 12.79
CA HIS A 78 0.81 -23.40 12.29
C HIS A 78 -0.09 -24.30 13.14
N VAL A 79 -1.27 -23.78 13.52
CA VAL A 79 -2.26 -24.47 14.36
C VAL A 79 -3.63 -24.50 13.69
N ASN A 80 -4.43 -25.51 14.04
CA ASN A 80 -5.80 -25.64 13.57
C ASN A 80 -6.80 -24.99 14.55
N ALA A 81 -7.99 -24.63 14.06
CA ALA A 81 -9.08 -24.16 14.90
C ALA A 81 -9.43 -25.21 15.98
N GLY A 82 -9.62 -24.77 17.24
CA GLY A 82 -9.90 -25.64 18.39
C GLY A 82 -8.70 -26.36 18.99
N GLN A 83 -7.52 -26.28 18.37
CA GLN A 83 -6.30 -26.89 18.91
C GLN A 83 -5.95 -26.25 20.26
N VAL A 84 -5.60 -27.09 21.27
CA VAL A 84 -5.11 -26.62 22.57
C VAL A 84 -3.73 -26.02 22.38
N LEU A 85 -3.55 -24.80 22.85
CA LEU A 85 -2.29 -24.05 22.78
C LEU A 85 -1.55 -24.10 24.12
N PHE A 86 -2.27 -23.76 25.19
CA PHE A 86 -1.73 -23.67 26.54
C PHE A 86 -2.65 -24.34 27.54
N LYS A 87 -2.08 -24.81 28.64
CA LYS A 87 -2.82 -25.31 29.78
C LYS A 87 -2.28 -24.69 31.07
N ILE A 88 -3.18 -23.98 31.76
CA ILE A 88 -2.96 -23.46 33.11
C ILE A 88 -3.28 -24.60 34.11
N MET A 89 -2.60 -24.65 35.22
CA MET A 89 -2.79 -25.70 36.24
C MET A 89 -4.25 -25.70 36.75
N PRO A 90 -5.04 -26.75 36.48
CA PRO A 90 -6.48 -26.72 36.67
C PRO A 90 -6.92 -27.12 38.10
N ARG A 91 -5.98 -27.39 39.05
CA ARG A 91 -6.28 -28.01 40.35
C ARG A 91 -7.34 -27.22 41.16
N MET A 92 -7.23 -25.88 41.20
CA MET A 92 -8.18 -25.04 41.94
C MET A 92 -9.57 -25.08 41.29
N ALA A 93 -9.64 -24.86 39.96
CA ALA A 93 -10.89 -24.93 39.22
C ALA A 93 -11.57 -26.30 39.27
N GLN A 94 -10.77 -27.38 39.27
CA GLN A 94 -11.29 -28.75 39.50
C GLN A 94 -11.89 -28.93 40.88
N ALA A 95 -11.23 -28.41 41.94
CA ALA A 95 -11.73 -28.48 43.29
C ALA A 95 -13.05 -27.68 43.48
N GLU A 96 -13.12 -26.49 42.87
CA GLU A 96 -14.32 -25.65 42.84
C GLU A 96 -15.49 -26.34 42.12
N LEU A 97 -15.22 -26.95 40.96
CA LEU A 97 -16.22 -27.74 40.24
C LEU A 97 -16.75 -28.91 41.07
N LEU A 98 -15.87 -29.67 41.74
CA LEU A 98 -16.27 -30.78 42.58
C LEU A 98 -17.14 -30.29 43.77
N LYS A 99 -16.81 -29.16 44.40
CA LYS A 99 -17.59 -28.54 45.45
C LYS A 99 -18.97 -28.15 44.95
N ALA A 100 -19.06 -27.40 43.84
CA ALA A 100 -20.35 -27.00 43.29
C ALA A 100 -21.21 -28.17 42.84
N GLN A 101 -20.63 -29.23 42.31
CA GLN A 101 -21.36 -30.49 42.00
C GLN A 101 -21.94 -31.15 43.25
N ALA A 102 -21.17 -31.16 44.35
CA ALA A 102 -21.68 -31.72 45.61
C ALA A 102 -22.86 -30.88 46.19
N GLU A 103 -22.78 -29.57 46.12
CA GLU A 103 -23.87 -28.64 46.52
C GLU A 103 -25.10 -28.81 45.62
N THR A 104 -24.94 -28.97 44.32
CA THR A 104 -26.04 -29.29 43.38
C THR A 104 -26.69 -30.61 43.76
N LYS A 105 -25.88 -31.63 44.07
CA LYS A 105 -26.41 -32.94 44.45
C LYS A 105 -27.21 -32.90 45.77
N ALA A 106 -26.74 -32.14 46.77
CA ALA A 106 -27.49 -31.92 48.01
C ALA A 106 -28.84 -31.19 47.75
N ALA A 107 -28.85 -30.18 46.89
CA ALA A 107 -30.08 -29.44 46.51
C ALA A 107 -31.06 -30.34 45.71
N GLU A 108 -30.56 -31.25 44.85
CA GLU A 108 -31.40 -32.23 44.17
C GLU A 108 -32.13 -33.17 45.19
N ILE A 109 -31.39 -33.70 46.15
CA ILE A 109 -31.97 -34.58 47.20
C ILE A 109 -33.00 -33.80 48.03
N GLU A 110 -32.68 -32.55 48.41
CA GLU A 110 -33.61 -31.67 49.14
C GLU A 110 -34.90 -31.42 48.35
N LEU A 111 -34.80 -31.12 47.06
CA LEU A 111 -35.96 -30.94 46.19
C LEU A 111 -36.81 -32.22 46.09
N GLU A 112 -36.17 -33.36 45.89
CA GLU A 112 -36.84 -34.67 45.80
C GLU A 112 -37.61 -34.99 47.10
N ASN A 113 -36.99 -34.80 48.24
CA ASN A 113 -37.62 -35.00 49.55
C ASN A 113 -38.79 -34.02 49.78
N THR A 114 -38.59 -32.74 49.50
CA THR A 114 -39.60 -31.69 49.62
C THR A 114 -40.78 -31.96 48.69
N LYS A 115 -40.54 -32.44 47.49
CA LYS A 115 -41.58 -32.85 46.55
C LYS A 115 -42.41 -34.00 47.06
N LEU A 116 -41.79 -35.05 47.58
CA LEU A 116 -42.49 -36.19 48.20
C LEU A 116 -43.41 -35.76 49.39
N LEU A 117 -42.91 -34.82 50.20
CA LEU A 117 -43.69 -34.26 51.32
C LEU A 117 -44.83 -33.33 50.85
N SER A 118 -44.59 -32.55 49.83
CA SER A 118 -45.59 -31.65 49.22
C SER A 118 -46.74 -32.44 48.57
N ASP A 119 -46.39 -33.53 47.86
CA ASP A 119 -47.38 -34.43 47.24
C ASP A 119 -48.30 -35.11 48.33
N LYS A 120 -47.78 -35.25 49.54
CA LYS A 120 -48.54 -35.72 50.71
C LYS A 120 -49.20 -34.61 51.54
N ASN A 121 -49.14 -33.34 51.07
CA ASN A 121 -49.66 -32.17 51.78
C ASN A 121 -49.00 -31.92 53.16
N VAL A 122 -47.77 -32.40 53.41
CA VAL A 122 -47.04 -32.19 54.66
C VAL A 122 -46.33 -30.82 54.66
N VAL A 123 -45.83 -30.39 53.49
CA VAL A 123 -45.19 -29.08 53.31
C VAL A 123 -45.98 -28.19 52.30
N SER A 124 -45.75 -26.88 52.34
CA SER A 124 -46.45 -25.95 51.50
C SER A 124 -45.87 -25.98 50.04
N LYS A 125 -46.72 -25.60 49.06
CA LYS A 125 -46.24 -25.41 47.65
C LYS A 125 -45.15 -24.31 47.53
N ASN A 126 -45.15 -23.38 48.48
CA ASN A 126 -44.11 -22.34 48.53
C ASN A 126 -42.74 -22.93 48.92
N GLU A 127 -42.71 -23.89 49.85
CA GLU A 127 -41.50 -24.56 50.27
C GLU A 127 -40.93 -25.44 49.14
N LEU A 128 -41.79 -26.11 48.36
CA LEU A 128 -41.40 -26.81 47.16
C LEU A 128 -40.78 -25.85 46.11
N ALA A 129 -41.43 -24.66 45.94
CA ALA A 129 -40.90 -23.65 45.02
C ALA A 129 -39.51 -23.12 45.45
N MET A 130 -39.33 -22.93 46.78
CA MET A 130 -38.01 -22.56 47.34
C MET A 130 -36.93 -23.63 47.11
N ALA A 131 -37.24 -24.90 47.37
CA ALA A 131 -36.29 -26.00 47.09
C ALA A 131 -35.93 -26.08 45.60
N LYS A 132 -36.90 -25.86 44.70
CA LYS A 132 -36.64 -25.79 43.26
C LYS A 132 -35.74 -24.61 42.89
N ALA A 133 -35.97 -23.43 43.46
CA ALA A 133 -35.12 -22.27 43.23
C ALA A 133 -33.71 -22.49 43.75
N LYS A 134 -33.52 -23.16 44.88
CA LYS A 134 -32.23 -23.52 45.45
C LYS A 134 -31.45 -24.44 44.52
N LEU A 135 -32.08 -25.49 43.97
CA LEU A 135 -31.45 -26.35 42.98
C LEU A 135 -31.06 -25.60 41.74
N GLN A 136 -31.88 -24.65 41.27
CA GLN A 136 -31.58 -23.85 40.12
C GLN A 136 -30.38 -22.94 40.34
N SER A 137 -30.21 -22.37 41.55
CA SER A 137 -29.03 -21.62 41.94
C SER A 137 -27.75 -22.50 41.96
N ALA A 138 -27.83 -23.68 42.60
CA ALA A 138 -26.70 -24.63 42.66
C ALA A 138 -26.28 -25.10 41.25
N ASN A 139 -27.22 -25.34 40.35
CA ASN A 139 -26.94 -25.66 38.95
C ASN A 139 -26.18 -24.54 38.25
N ALA A 140 -26.55 -23.27 38.50
CA ALA A 140 -25.87 -22.11 37.93
C ALA A 140 -24.39 -22.01 38.44
N GLU A 141 -24.19 -22.26 39.73
CA GLU A 141 -22.82 -22.28 40.31
C GLU A 141 -21.96 -23.42 39.73
N THR A 142 -22.53 -24.61 39.52
CA THR A 142 -21.85 -25.70 38.82
C THR A 142 -21.52 -25.33 37.39
N ALA A 143 -22.39 -24.65 36.68
CA ALA A 143 -22.12 -24.19 35.32
C ALA A 143 -20.97 -23.16 35.29
N MET A 144 -20.94 -22.23 36.26
CA MET A 144 -19.83 -21.26 36.40
C MET A 144 -18.51 -21.98 36.69
N ALA A 145 -18.45 -22.89 37.67
CA ALA A 145 -17.22 -23.63 38.00
C ALA A 145 -16.72 -24.47 36.83
N LYS A 146 -17.64 -25.04 36.03
CA LYS A 146 -17.30 -25.74 34.79
C LYS A 146 -16.69 -24.82 33.73
N MET A 147 -17.15 -23.62 33.65
CA MET A 147 -16.61 -22.58 32.73
C MET A 147 -15.20 -22.17 33.14
N HIS A 148 -14.96 -21.90 34.44
CA HIS A 148 -13.62 -21.63 34.97
C HIS A 148 -12.64 -22.73 34.67
N LEU A 149 -13.06 -24.00 34.85
CA LEU A 149 -12.22 -25.15 34.48
C LEU A 149 -11.93 -25.16 32.95
N ALA A 150 -12.92 -24.89 32.13
CA ALA A 150 -12.72 -24.84 30.67
C ALA A 150 -11.71 -23.73 30.26
N PHE A 151 -11.73 -22.60 30.94
CA PHE A 151 -10.82 -21.46 30.67
C PHE A 151 -9.35 -21.76 31.05
N THR A 152 -9.08 -22.83 31.81
CA THR A 152 -7.70 -23.27 32.03
C THR A 152 -7.06 -23.87 30.77
N GLU A 153 -7.83 -24.27 29.77
CA GLU A 153 -7.33 -24.74 28.48
C GLU A 153 -7.55 -23.68 27.40
N ILE A 154 -6.49 -23.01 27.01
CA ILE A 154 -6.50 -21.97 25.99
C ILE A 154 -6.39 -22.63 24.62
N ARG A 155 -7.39 -22.36 23.73
CA ARG A 155 -7.50 -22.95 22.40
C ARG A 155 -7.48 -21.91 21.31
N ALA A 156 -7.00 -22.30 20.11
CA ALA A 156 -7.02 -21.46 18.91
C ALA A 156 -8.47 -21.27 18.41
N PRO A 157 -8.97 -20.04 18.27
CA PRO A 157 -10.32 -19.80 17.76
C PRO A 157 -10.44 -20.00 16.24
N PHE A 158 -9.31 -19.96 15.52
CA PHE A 158 -9.22 -20.22 14.08
C PHE A 158 -7.84 -20.82 13.74
N ALA A 159 -7.70 -21.35 12.54
CA ALA A 159 -6.42 -21.85 12.04
C ALA A 159 -5.50 -20.66 11.67
N GLY A 160 -4.23 -20.73 12.10
CA GLY A 160 -3.28 -19.64 11.87
C GLY A 160 -1.88 -19.98 12.39
N THR A 161 -1.02 -19.01 12.37
CA THR A 161 0.37 -19.13 12.85
C THR A 161 0.52 -18.44 14.20
N ILE A 162 1.16 -19.14 15.15
CA ILE A 162 1.51 -18.62 16.48
C ILE A 162 2.70 -17.67 16.33
N ASP A 163 2.63 -16.56 17.01
CA ASP A 163 3.72 -15.59 17.15
C ASP A 163 4.56 -15.92 18.41
N ARG A 164 5.30 -14.95 18.94
CA ARG A 164 6.15 -15.10 20.12
C ARG A 164 5.35 -15.53 21.35
N ILE A 165 5.95 -16.39 22.18
CA ILE A 165 5.42 -16.89 23.45
C ILE A 165 6.29 -16.32 24.60
N PRO A 166 5.85 -15.23 25.28
CA PRO A 166 6.66 -14.60 26.33
C PRO A 166 6.77 -15.44 27.61
N PHE A 167 5.80 -16.33 27.88
CA PHE A 167 5.76 -17.16 29.06
C PHE A 167 6.45 -18.52 28.84
N LYS A 168 7.03 -19.08 29.92
CA LYS A 168 7.66 -20.40 29.91
C LYS A 168 6.94 -21.34 30.86
N LEU A 169 7.14 -22.64 30.71
CA LEU A 169 6.60 -23.64 31.64
C LEU A 169 6.90 -23.26 33.09
N GLY A 170 5.87 -23.28 33.93
CA GLY A 170 5.98 -22.90 35.32
C GLY A 170 5.85 -21.41 35.61
N SER A 171 5.73 -20.55 34.61
CA SER A 171 5.44 -19.14 34.82
C SER A 171 4.05 -18.95 35.42
N LEU A 172 3.91 -17.97 36.31
CA LEU A 172 2.60 -17.52 36.78
C LEU A 172 1.99 -16.64 35.69
N VAL A 173 0.78 -17.00 35.28
CA VAL A 173 -0.07 -16.24 34.34
C VAL A 173 -1.19 -15.59 35.12
N ASP A 174 -1.35 -14.30 35.03
CA ASP A 174 -2.50 -13.59 35.57
C ASP A 174 -3.63 -13.54 34.54
N GLU A 175 -4.86 -13.32 35.00
CA GLU A 175 -6.02 -13.11 34.13
C GLU A 175 -5.76 -11.89 33.23
N GLY A 176 -6.02 -12.01 31.93
CA GLY A 176 -5.74 -10.97 30.94
C GLY A 176 -4.28 -10.90 30.47
N ALA A 177 -3.38 -11.76 30.94
CA ALA A 177 -1.98 -11.78 30.47
C ALA A 177 -1.89 -12.23 29.01
N LEU A 178 -1.13 -11.51 28.19
CA LEU A 178 -0.88 -11.86 26.77
C LEU A 178 0.01 -13.09 26.67
N LEU A 179 -0.53 -14.21 26.17
CA LEU A 179 0.19 -15.46 25.98
C LEU A 179 0.88 -15.57 24.63
N THR A 180 0.22 -15.14 23.58
CA THR A 180 0.74 -15.10 22.21
C THR A 180 -0.22 -14.30 21.32
N SER A 181 0.20 -14.07 20.07
CA SER A 181 -0.70 -13.62 19.00
C SER A 181 -0.93 -14.75 17.99
N LEU A 182 -2.11 -14.78 17.38
CA LEU A 182 -2.47 -15.75 16.35
C LEU A 182 -2.87 -15.00 15.08
N SER A 183 -2.16 -15.30 13.98
CA SER A 183 -2.35 -14.64 12.68
C SER A 183 -2.80 -15.64 11.62
N ASP A 184 -3.90 -15.33 10.94
CA ASP A 184 -4.31 -16.04 9.72
C ASP A 184 -3.76 -15.27 8.51
N ASN A 185 -2.70 -15.81 7.93
CA ASN A 185 -2.00 -15.25 6.78
C ASN A 185 -2.46 -15.85 5.44
N SER A 186 -3.53 -16.62 5.39
CA SER A 186 -4.04 -17.22 4.15
C SER A 186 -4.40 -16.16 3.09
N GLN A 187 -4.85 -15.02 3.57
CA GLN A 187 -5.08 -13.80 2.81
C GLN A 187 -4.54 -12.62 3.61
N VAL A 188 -4.21 -11.55 2.90
CA VAL A 188 -3.77 -10.30 3.53
C VAL A 188 -4.52 -9.11 2.96
N PHE A 189 -4.67 -8.11 3.79
CA PHE A 189 -5.17 -6.80 3.41
C PHE A 189 -4.01 -5.81 3.31
N ALA A 190 -3.92 -5.10 2.20
CA ALA A 190 -3.04 -3.95 2.06
C ALA A 190 -3.87 -2.67 2.23
N TYR A 191 -3.57 -1.89 3.26
CA TYR A 191 -4.17 -0.60 3.54
C TYR A 191 -3.28 0.50 2.98
N PHE A 192 -3.86 1.41 2.22
CA PHE A 192 -3.15 2.53 1.61
C PHE A 192 -4.04 3.76 1.54
N ASN A 193 -3.41 4.94 1.57
CA ASN A 193 -4.13 6.20 1.60
C ASN A 193 -4.17 6.84 0.22
N VAL A 194 -5.33 7.36 -0.14
CA VAL A 194 -5.62 8.02 -1.42
C VAL A 194 -6.11 9.44 -1.14
N SER A 195 -5.64 10.43 -1.88
CA SER A 195 -6.07 11.81 -1.72
C SER A 195 -7.51 12.05 -2.21
N GLU A 196 -8.15 13.09 -1.70
CA GLU A 196 -9.53 13.43 -2.08
C GLU A 196 -9.73 13.61 -3.61
N PRO A 197 -8.88 14.34 -4.35
CA PRO A 197 -9.03 14.46 -5.81
C PRO A 197 -8.95 13.11 -6.53
N GLU A 198 -8.09 12.21 -6.06
CA GLU A 198 -7.93 10.88 -6.63
C GLU A 198 -9.13 9.98 -6.30
N TYR A 199 -9.65 10.07 -5.09
CA TYR A 199 -10.87 9.39 -4.70
C TYR A 199 -12.05 9.78 -5.60
N LEU A 200 -12.25 11.07 -5.87
CA LEU A 200 -13.30 11.55 -6.76
C LEU A 200 -13.13 11.01 -8.20
N THR A 201 -11.89 10.99 -8.69
CA THR A 201 -11.56 10.39 -9.98
C THR A 201 -11.83 8.89 -10.00
N TYR A 202 -11.44 8.17 -8.93
CA TYR A 202 -11.72 6.74 -8.79
C TYR A 202 -13.22 6.44 -8.79
N GLN A 203 -14.01 7.19 -8.02
CA GLN A 203 -15.46 7.00 -7.93
C GLN A 203 -16.15 7.19 -9.30
N SER A 204 -15.71 8.20 -10.06
CA SER A 204 -16.31 8.53 -11.37
C SER A 204 -15.92 7.53 -12.47
N THR A 205 -14.72 6.92 -12.41
CA THR A 205 -14.18 6.13 -13.51
C THR A 205 -14.18 4.63 -13.26
N VAL A 206 -13.97 4.18 -12.02
CA VAL A 206 -13.65 2.77 -11.70
C VAL A 206 -14.78 2.04 -10.99
N LYS A 207 -15.51 2.69 -10.08
CA LYS A 207 -16.58 2.05 -9.31
C LYS A 207 -17.68 1.47 -10.20
N ALA A 208 -17.94 2.08 -11.35
CA ALA A 208 -18.90 1.59 -12.33
C ALA A 208 -18.52 0.23 -12.95
N LYS A 209 -17.27 -0.25 -12.79
CA LYS A 209 -16.73 -1.46 -13.41
C LYS A 209 -16.49 -2.63 -12.45
N GLY A 210 -16.99 -2.55 -11.20
CA GLY A 210 -16.92 -3.68 -10.26
C GLY A 210 -15.62 -3.82 -9.45
N GLY A 211 -14.86 -2.73 -9.27
CA GLY A 211 -13.61 -2.67 -8.51
C GLY A 211 -12.37 -2.75 -9.38
N GLN A 212 -11.27 -2.24 -8.89
CA GLN A 212 -9.99 -2.18 -9.60
C GLN A 212 -9.05 -3.29 -9.11
N GLU A 213 -8.45 -4.01 -10.05
CA GLU A 213 -7.29 -4.85 -9.75
C GLU A 213 -6.06 -3.99 -9.51
N VAL A 214 -5.26 -4.39 -8.52
CA VAL A 214 -4.04 -3.71 -8.12
C VAL A 214 -2.89 -4.70 -7.98
N GLY A 215 -1.67 -4.25 -8.28
CA GLY A 215 -0.45 -4.96 -7.98
C GLY A 215 0.04 -4.63 -6.57
N LEU A 216 0.90 -5.48 -6.02
CA LEU A 216 1.64 -5.22 -4.79
C LEU A 216 3.13 -5.37 -5.07
N LEU A 217 3.86 -4.27 -4.96
CA LEU A 217 5.32 -4.23 -4.99
C LEU A 217 5.82 -4.42 -3.57
N LEU A 218 6.62 -5.45 -3.37
CA LEU A 218 7.19 -5.81 -2.06
C LEU A 218 8.40 -4.93 -1.72
N ALA A 219 8.85 -4.99 -0.48
CA ALA A 219 9.99 -4.21 0.00
C ALA A 219 11.33 -4.55 -0.71
N ASN A 220 11.43 -5.75 -1.31
CA ASN A 220 12.57 -6.18 -2.13
C ASN A 220 12.46 -5.76 -3.60
N ASN A 221 11.50 -4.90 -3.95
CA ASN A 221 11.17 -4.48 -5.32
C ASN A 221 10.67 -5.60 -6.26
N GLU A 222 10.23 -6.71 -5.72
CA GLU A 222 9.53 -7.74 -6.50
C GLU A 222 8.02 -7.49 -6.51
N VAL A 223 7.39 -7.69 -7.65
CA VAL A 223 5.93 -7.61 -7.77
C VAL A 223 5.32 -8.94 -7.39
N LEU A 224 4.38 -8.92 -6.45
CA LEU A 224 3.63 -10.12 -6.07
C LEU A 224 2.91 -10.71 -7.28
N LYS A 225 3.05 -12.03 -7.50
CA LYS A 225 2.46 -12.73 -8.65
C LYS A 225 0.93 -12.64 -8.67
N SER A 226 0.29 -12.71 -7.50
CA SER A 226 -1.15 -12.56 -7.38
C SER A 226 -1.56 -11.09 -7.34
N LYS A 227 -2.53 -10.72 -8.19
CA LYS A 227 -3.14 -9.39 -8.12
C LYS A 227 -4.15 -9.33 -6.99
N GLY A 228 -4.24 -8.17 -6.37
CA GLY A 228 -5.25 -7.85 -5.39
C GLY A 228 -6.43 -7.11 -5.98
N LYS A 229 -7.51 -7.02 -5.23
CA LYS A 229 -8.71 -6.26 -5.59
C LYS A 229 -9.02 -5.24 -4.49
N VAL A 230 -9.27 -4.01 -4.89
CA VAL A 230 -9.79 -2.98 -3.98
C VAL A 230 -11.22 -3.36 -3.58
N GLU A 231 -11.46 -3.52 -2.27
CA GLU A 231 -12.75 -4.00 -1.73
C GLU A 231 -13.48 -2.94 -0.93
N VAL A 232 -12.74 -2.25 -0.08
CA VAL A 232 -13.29 -1.31 0.89
C VAL A 232 -12.60 0.01 0.76
N ILE A 233 -13.41 1.06 0.82
CA ILE A 233 -13.01 2.45 0.96
C ILE A 233 -13.67 2.90 2.25
N GLU A 234 -12.93 3.52 3.15
CA GLU A 234 -13.48 4.08 4.37
C GLU A 234 -14.56 5.13 4.05
N SER A 235 -15.43 5.42 5.03
CA SER A 235 -16.53 6.37 4.85
C SER A 235 -16.12 7.82 5.16
N GLU A 236 -14.99 8.02 5.82
CA GLU A 236 -14.55 9.31 6.31
C GLU A 236 -13.13 9.63 5.85
N PHE A 237 -12.91 10.89 5.51
CA PHE A 237 -11.57 11.41 5.24
C PHE A 237 -10.88 11.74 6.56
N ASN A 238 -9.58 11.48 6.61
CA ASN A 238 -8.76 12.02 7.67
C ASN A 238 -8.62 13.54 7.47
N ASN A 239 -9.19 14.32 8.39
CA ASN A 239 -9.23 15.78 8.28
C ASN A 239 -7.84 16.46 8.40
N GLU A 240 -6.85 15.77 8.97
CA GLU A 240 -5.49 16.31 9.11
C GLU A 240 -4.68 16.14 7.83
N THR A 241 -4.92 15.06 7.07
CA THR A 241 -4.13 14.71 5.89
C THR A 241 -4.89 14.87 4.58
N GLY A 242 -6.23 15.03 4.60
CA GLY A 242 -7.07 15.06 3.40
C GLY A 242 -7.12 13.74 2.63
N ASN A 243 -6.74 12.63 3.27
CA ASN A 243 -6.69 11.32 2.65
C ASN A 243 -7.83 10.42 3.15
N ILE A 244 -8.16 9.42 2.34
CA ILE A 244 -9.10 8.36 2.69
C ILE A 244 -8.40 7.00 2.53
N ALA A 245 -8.64 6.08 3.48
CA ALA A 245 -8.00 4.77 3.42
C ALA A 245 -8.75 3.83 2.49
N PHE A 246 -8.01 3.19 1.61
CA PHE A 246 -8.43 2.10 0.76
C PHE A 246 -7.87 0.78 1.29
N ARG A 247 -8.60 -0.31 1.06
CA ARG A 247 -8.17 -1.65 1.39
C ARG A 247 -8.23 -2.55 0.17
N ALA A 248 -7.11 -3.15 -0.18
CA ALA A 248 -7.04 -4.18 -1.21
C ALA A 248 -6.78 -5.55 -0.57
N ARG A 249 -7.46 -6.60 -1.06
CA ARG A 249 -7.26 -7.98 -0.62
C ARG A 249 -6.36 -8.72 -1.59
N PHE A 250 -5.41 -9.49 -1.04
CA PHE A 250 -4.51 -10.36 -1.78
C PHE A 250 -4.59 -11.78 -1.23
N ASN A 251 -4.59 -12.76 -2.12
CA ASN A 251 -4.39 -14.16 -1.74
C ASN A 251 -2.90 -14.39 -1.46
N ASN A 252 -2.60 -15.16 -0.42
CA ASN A 252 -1.24 -15.45 0.02
C ASN A 252 -1.01 -16.96 0.17
N PRO A 253 -1.12 -17.75 -0.93
CA PRO A 253 -1.05 -19.21 -0.86
C PRO A 253 0.29 -19.72 -0.34
N ASP A 254 1.36 -19.01 -0.62
CA ASP A 254 2.72 -19.40 -0.23
C ASP A 254 3.09 -18.93 1.20
N ASN A 255 2.16 -18.28 1.92
CA ASN A 255 2.39 -17.64 3.22
C ASN A 255 3.63 -16.70 3.23
N LEU A 256 3.93 -16.09 2.09
CA LEU A 256 5.05 -15.17 1.92
C LEU A 256 4.85 -13.88 2.74
N LEU A 257 3.62 -13.36 2.69
CA LEU A 257 3.27 -12.10 3.36
C LEU A 257 2.83 -12.35 4.79
N ARG A 258 3.26 -11.47 5.69
CA ARG A 258 2.96 -11.54 7.12
C ARG A 258 2.35 -10.23 7.61
N ASN A 259 1.72 -10.30 8.76
CA ASN A 259 1.15 -9.13 9.43
C ASN A 259 2.25 -8.10 9.77
N GLY A 260 2.01 -6.84 9.43
CA GLY A 260 2.91 -5.72 9.75
C GLY A 260 3.96 -5.39 8.69
N GLU A 261 4.05 -6.16 7.61
CA GLU A 261 4.91 -5.83 6.47
C GLU A 261 4.43 -4.56 5.74
N THR A 262 5.34 -3.96 5.00
CA THR A 262 5.06 -2.80 4.14
C THR A 262 5.29 -3.17 2.68
N GLY A 263 4.59 -2.47 1.80
CA GLY A 263 4.75 -2.59 0.36
C GLY A 263 4.17 -1.37 -0.34
N LYS A 264 4.15 -1.41 -1.66
CA LYS A 264 3.51 -0.36 -2.46
C LYS A 264 2.41 -0.96 -3.32
N ILE A 265 1.21 -0.43 -3.20
CA ILE A 265 0.12 -0.76 -4.11
C ILE A 265 0.38 -0.07 -5.45
N GLN A 266 0.35 -0.85 -6.51
CA GLN A 266 0.45 -0.38 -7.89
C GLN A 266 -0.95 -0.35 -8.51
N MET A 267 -1.46 0.86 -8.72
CA MET A 267 -2.77 1.11 -9.31
C MET A 267 -2.61 1.67 -10.72
N VAL A 268 -3.18 1.00 -11.70
CA VAL A 268 -3.18 1.48 -13.09
C VAL A 268 -4.29 2.54 -13.27
N VAL A 269 -3.89 3.74 -13.62
CA VAL A 269 -4.79 4.87 -13.88
C VAL A 269 -4.91 5.09 -15.38
N PRO A 270 -6.07 4.81 -15.99
CA PRO A 270 -6.28 5.04 -17.41
C PRO A 270 -6.45 6.54 -17.70
N LEU A 271 -5.80 7.01 -18.74
CA LEU A 271 -5.93 8.38 -19.24
C LEU A 271 -6.45 8.35 -20.69
N LYS A 272 -7.60 8.97 -20.91
CA LYS A 272 -8.17 9.12 -22.25
C LYS A 272 -7.78 10.46 -22.85
N ASN A 273 -7.44 10.45 -24.15
CA ASN A 273 -7.05 11.65 -24.89
C ASN A 273 -5.90 12.44 -24.22
N ALA A 274 -4.97 11.74 -23.57
CA ALA A 274 -3.82 12.37 -22.93
C ALA A 274 -2.91 12.99 -24.00
N LEU A 275 -2.56 14.28 -23.82
CA LEU A 275 -1.63 14.96 -24.69
C LEU A 275 -0.20 14.61 -24.25
N VAL A 276 0.53 13.90 -25.10
CA VAL A 276 1.88 13.44 -24.80
C VAL A 276 2.93 14.13 -25.66
N ILE A 277 4.10 14.36 -25.08
CA ILE A 277 5.29 14.87 -25.75
C ILE A 277 6.53 14.06 -25.34
N PRO A 278 7.56 13.95 -26.20
CA PRO A 278 8.84 13.34 -25.80
C PRO A 278 9.53 14.15 -24.70
N GLN A 279 10.07 13.49 -23.68
CA GLN A 279 10.86 14.15 -22.62
C GLN A 279 12.04 14.92 -23.20
N LYS A 280 12.69 14.38 -24.24
CA LYS A 280 13.80 15.04 -24.93
C LYS A 280 13.46 16.35 -25.63
N ALA A 281 12.16 16.67 -25.78
CA ALA A 281 11.68 17.94 -26.33
C ALA A 281 11.55 19.04 -25.28
N THR A 282 11.88 18.75 -24.03
CA THR A 282 11.73 19.66 -22.89
C THR A 282 13.08 20.08 -22.31
N TYR A 283 13.10 21.19 -21.62
CA TYR A 283 14.22 21.62 -20.79
C TYR A 283 13.74 22.28 -19.51
N GLU A 284 14.58 22.26 -18.50
CA GLU A 284 14.26 22.77 -17.19
C GLU A 284 15.05 24.04 -16.89
N ILE A 285 14.38 25.03 -16.34
CA ILE A 285 15.00 26.22 -15.76
C ILE A 285 14.47 26.32 -14.34
N GLN A 286 15.37 26.17 -13.36
CA GLN A 286 15.04 26.06 -11.94
C GLN A 286 14.07 24.87 -11.71
N ASP A 287 12.85 25.13 -11.23
CA ASP A 287 11.81 24.16 -10.91
C ASP A 287 10.69 24.07 -11.96
N LYS A 288 10.91 24.70 -13.13
CA LYS A 288 9.90 24.80 -14.19
C LYS A 288 10.37 24.13 -15.47
N THR A 289 9.46 23.44 -16.12
CA THR A 289 9.70 22.76 -17.40
C THR A 289 9.18 23.58 -18.55
N TYR A 290 9.98 23.67 -19.62
CA TYR A 290 9.71 24.45 -20.82
C TYR A 290 9.87 23.62 -22.08
N VAL A 291 9.18 24.06 -23.13
CA VAL A 291 9.38 23.61 -24.51
C VAL A 291 9.61 24.79 -25.42
N PHE A 292 10.33 24.61 -26.52
CA PHE A 292 10.37 25.57 -27.59
C PHE A 292 9.27 25.27 -28.60
N VAL A 293 8.33 26.22 -28.76
CA VAL A 293 7.26 26.16 -29.75
C VAL A 293 7.67 26.97 -30.96
N VAL A 294 7.55 26.42 -32.17
CA VAL A 294 7.87 27.09 -33.42
C VAL A 294 6.63 27.82 -33.93
N GLY A 295 6.72 29.14 -34.00
CA GLY A 295 5.69 30.00 -34.53
C GLY A 295 5.53 29.91 -36.05
N ASN A 296 4.48 30.57 -36.59
CA ASN A 296 4.23 30.62 -38.03
C ASN A 296 5.30 31.45 -38.78
N ASP A 297 6.05 32.26 -38.07
CA ASP A 297 7.20 33.05 -38.58
C ASP A 297 8.52 32.26 -38.56
N ASN A 298 8.48 30.99 -38.23
CA ASN A 298 9.60 30.10 -38.04
C ASN A 298 10.54 30.53 -36.90
N ARG A 299 10.04 31.27 -35.93
CA ARG A 299 10.78 31.59 -34.70
C ARG A 299 10.39 30.68 -33.59
N VAL A 300 11.35 30.33 -32.73
CA VAL A 300 11.12 29.54 -31.55
C VAL A 300 10.74 30.44 -30.37
N HIS A 301 9.74 30.01 -29.63
CA HIS A 301 9.28 30.70 -28.41
C HIS A 301 9.31 29.72 -27.24
N SER A 302 9.95 30.10 -26.15
CA SER A 302 9.94 29.39 -24.90
C SER A 302 8.55 29.41 -24.29
N ARG A 303 7.99 28.25 -23.96
CA ARG A 303 6.70 28.11 -23.31
C ARG A 303 6.80 27.24 -22.12
N GLU A 304 6.39 27.72 -20.94
CA GLU A 304 6.24 26.96 -19.74
C GLU A 304 5.12 25.93 -19.92
N ILE A 305 5.34 24.71 -19.43
CA ILE A 305 4.37 23.62 -19.49
C ILE A 305 4.20 22.97 -18.13
N THR A 306 2.97 22.52 -17.87
CA THR A 306 2.65 21.75 -16.68
C THR A 306 2.68 20.26 -17.01
N ILE A 307 3.54 19.52 -16.33
CA ILE A 307 3.58 18.06 -16.42
C ILE A 307 2.53 17.49 -15.49
N VAL A 308 1.60 16.71 -16.04
CA VAL A 308 0.55 16.02 -15.26
C VAL A 308 1.12 14.74 -14.65
N THR A 309 1.87 13.96 -15.43
CA THR A 309 2.61 12.79 -14.99
C THR A 309 3.64 12.41 -16.05
N ASP A 310 4.63 11.63 -15.63
CA ASP A 310 5.65 11.06 -16.49
C ASP A 310 5.35 9.58 -16.78
N ILE A 311 5.68 9.17 -17.99
CA ILE A 311 5.73 7.77 -18.41
C ILE A 311 7.08 7.57 -19.13
N PRO A 312 7.59 6.36 -19.27
CA PRO A 312 8.91 6.15 -19.87
C PRO A 312 9.07 6.94 -21.18
N ASP A 313 10.11 7.79 -21.23
CA ASP A 313 10.49 8.68 -22.36
C ASP A 313 9.46 9.75 -22.78
N LEU A 314 8.30 9.83 -22.14
CA LEU A 314 7.23 10.75 -22.49
C LEU A 314 6.72 11.52 -21.28
N TYR A 315 6.29 12.77 -21.48
CA TYR A 315 5.51 13.53 -20.54
C TYR A 315 4.06 13.64 -20.98
N ILE A 316 3.14 13.49 -20.04
CA ILE A 316 1.74 13.87 -20.22
C ILE A 316 1.62 15.32 -19.76
N VAL A 317 1.19 16.19 -20.67
CA VAL A 317 1.15 17.63 -20.44
C VAL A 317 -0.28 18.14 -20.26
N GLY A 318 -0.39 19.22 -19.51
CA GLY A 318 -1.63 19.94 -19.29
C GLY A 318 -2.11 20.72 -20.52
N ALA A 319 -3.02 21.67 -20.28
CA ALA A 319 -3.66 22.47 -21.33
C ALA A 319 -2.74 23.56 -21.94
N ASP A 320 -1.49 23.65 -21.50
CA ASP A 320 -0.53 24.69 -21.94
C ASP A 320 -0.07 24.49 -23.38
N LEU A 321 -0.22 23.27 -23.92
CA LEU A 321 0.05 22.92 -25.31
C LEU A 321 -1.22 22.43 -26.00
N LYS A 322 -1.24 22.64 -27.34
CA LYS A 322 -2.30 22.16 -28.23
C LYS A 322 -1.73 21.12 -29.19
N GLU A 323 -2.58 20.22 -29.69
CA GLU A 323 -2.19 19.14 -30.61
C GLU A 323 -1.51 19.64 -31.91
N GLY A 324 -1.80 20.88 -32.33
CA GLY A 324 -1.20 21.50 -33.52
C GLY A 324 0.08 22.31 -33.27
N ASP A 325 0.53 22.47 -32.03
CA ASP A 325 1.74 23.23 -31.70
C ASP A 325 2.97 22.46 -32.20
N LYS A 326 3.87 23.16 -32.87
CA LYS A 326 5.13 22.56 -33.35
C LYS A 326 6.19 22.74 -32.29
N ILE A 327 6.64 21.65 -31.71
CA ILE A 327 7.66 21.66 -30.65
C ILE A 327 9.01 21.17 -31.16
N LEU A 328 10.08 21.81 -30.71
CA LEU A 328 11.44 21.43 -31.05
C LEU A 328 11.79 20.08 -30.38
N LEU A 329 12.24 19.12 -31.17
CA LEU A 329 12.53 17.78 -30.70
C LEU A 329 14.01 17.58 -30.31
N GLU A 330 14.91 18.24 -31.04
CA GLU A 330 16.35 18.13 -30.86
C GLU A 330 17.03 19.48 -31.08
N GLY A 331 18.20 19.66 -30.44
CA GLY A 331 18.97 20.90 -30.56
C GLY A 331 18.52 22.02 -29.62
N ILE A 332 17.77 21.71 -28.59
CA ILE A 332 17.25 22.65 -27.58
C ILE A 332 18.35 23.54 -27.00
N GLN A 333 19.55 22.98 -26.78
CA GLN A 333 20.70 23.71 -26.21
C GLN A 333 21.36 24.70 -27.19
N LYS A 334 20.99 24.64 -28.49
CA LYS A 334 21.61 25.44 -29.55
C LYS A 334 20.73 26.64 -29.97
N VAL A 335 19.52 26.75 -29.43
CA VAL A 335 18.56 27.82 -29.80
C VAL A 335 18.22 28.66 -28.57
N LYS A 336 17.88 29.92 -28.83
CA LYS A 336 17.39 30.87 -27.84
C LYS A 336 15.99 31.34 -28.22
N ASP A 337 15.26 31.85 -27.25
CA ASP A 337 13.95 32.44 -27.48
C ASP A 337 14.05 33.57 -28.54
N GLY A 338 13.18 33.51 -29.54
CA GLY A 338 13.15 34.45 -30.67
C GLY A 338 14.01 34.05 -31.87
N ASP A 339 14.85 33.03 -31.78
CA ASP A 339 15.70 32.59 -32.90
C ASP A 339 14.85 32.08 -34.07
N LYS A 340 15.26 32.45 -35.29
CA LYS A 340 14.65 31.93 -36.52
C LYS A 340 15.36 30.64 -36.94
N ILE A 341 14.59 29.57 -37.12
CA ILE A 341 15.14 28.24 -37.44
C ILE A 341 14.59 27.70 -38.77
N LYS A 342 15.37 26.88 -39.43
CA LYS A 342 14.89 25.95 -40.46
C LYS A 342 14.57 24.63 -39.78
N TYR A 343 13.43 24.03 -40.05
CA TYR A 343 13.03 22.79 -39.39
C TYR A 343 12.42 21.79 -40.37
N LYS A 344 12.47 20.53 -39.98
CA LYS A 344 11.78 19.41 -40.62
C LYS A 344 10.76 18.85 -39.64
N LEU A 345 9.52 18.78 -40.07
CA LEU A 345 8.44 18.21 -39.27
C LEU A 345 8.54 16.66 -39.31
N SER A 346 8.64 16.06 -38.15
CA SER A 346 8.60 14.61 -37.95
C SER A 346 7.23 14.17 -37.47
N ASN A 347 6.73 13.06 -37.98
CA ASN A 347 5.43 12.53 -37.56
C ASN A 347 5.50 12.13 -36.08
N PRO A 348 4.61 12.63 -35.20
CA PRO A 348 4.68 12.36 -33.77
C PRO A 348 4.54 10.86 -33.43
N LYS A 349 3.80 10.08 -34.23
CA LYS A 349 3.68 8.64 -34.02
C LYS A 349 5.01 7.90 -34.25
N ASP A 350 5.74 8.32 -35.28
CA ASP A 350 7.03 7.69 -35.59
C ASP A 350 8.08 8.04 -34.53
N VAL A 351 8.04 9.28 -34.03
CA VAL A 351 8.92 9.72 -32.92
C VAL A 351 8.68 8.90 -31.66
N ILE A 352 7.41 8.69 -31.28
CA ILE A 352 7.06 7.89 -30.09
C ILE A 352 7.43 6.42 -30.26
N ASN A 353 7.20 5.85 -31.44
CA ASN A 353 7.57 4.46 -31.71
C ASN A 353 9.09 4.23 -31.64
N GLN A 354 9.89 5.18 -32.12
CA GLN A 354 11.35 5.09 -32.01
C GLN A 354 11.85 5.14 -30.56
N LEU A 355 11.19 5.89 -29.69
CA LEU A 355 11.51 5.93 -28.26
C LEU A 355 11.22 4.58 -27.57
N ARG A 356 10.11 3.93 -27.92
CA ARG A 356 9.74 2.61 -27.36
C ARG A 356 10.70 1.49 -27.79
N LEU A 357 11.23 1.56 -29.01
CA LEU A 357 12.21 0.57 -29.51
C LEU A 357 13.60 0.75 -28.91
N ALA A 358 13.91 1.93 -28.35
CA ALA A 358 15.19 2.19 -27.69
C ALA A 358 15.19 1.78 -26.21
N ALA A 359 14.03 1.43 -25.64
CA ALA A 359 13.85 1.05 -24.24
C ALA A 359 13.73 -0.48 -24.02
N GLU A 360 13.68 -1.28 -25.09
CA GLU A 360 13.80 -2.74 -25.08
C GLU A 360 15.29 -3.16 -25.28
#